data_f1d7c3653108a62060783f53ea8693f5
#
_entry.id   f1d7c3653108a62060783f53ea8693f5
#
_cell.length_a   1.000
_cell.length_b   1.000
_cell.length_c   1.000
_cell.angle_alpha   90.00
_cell.angle_beta   90.00
_cell.angle_gamma   90.00
#
_symmetry.space_group_name_H-M   'P 1'
#
loop_
_entity.id
_entity.type
_entity.pdbx_description
1 polymer ?
#
loop_
_entity_poly.entity_id
_entity_poly.type
_entity_poly.pdbx_seq_one_letter_code
_entity_poly.pdbx_strand_id
1 'polypeptide(L)'
;MSQKDKEGILFSTEEMNNIMAETMKFSEDKPETIFGMTFKNAEERRAYFREELRKKLPELKKIEGFPIGSDEDILNLSDPPYYTACPNPWLNQFVEEWEKEKTVLENEGKRSKDFEVKEPYAADVSEGKNNPIYMAHAYHTKVPHPAIMRYILHYTQPGDIVFDGFAGTGMTGVAVGKCSDSNEVQSYNIQGEVGRRHCILGDLSPIASFISYNFNTPVNNQFVKQKAKELLDASMKKWGYLYKTHHTNGEYGVISYVVWSDVLLCENCGAELSYWKESLDENYNIKSPIVCPKCGSIVIKNHSTIARETIVSVNGDVAMVPKKRPVLIKYKYDGKNYSKEPDKEDLELLENIERMTPSSFYPTNKIIEGVKTGELIRSGYIDVSLLYTRRNLIVFSDLWETMKSYSILRFILTSILVKTGSLLHNIGVKNGKINLAGALPNALFVPSALAERNVFELFLGKMGDVLKMNPQHLQKCCNQIESATDLRNIADDSVDYIFTDPPFGKNLMYSELNFIHEGWLNLFTNNKNEAIENSVQNKTIKDYTELMTKSFTEYYRILKPGKWMTVEFSNTSAAVWNSLQRALVKSGFTIAVVRGLDKKQGSYNAQTSLTAVKEDLVISSGESTFFL
;
A
#
# COMPACT_ATOMS: atom_id res chain seq x y z
N MET A 1 -45.63 -11.90 4.19
CA MET A 1 -44.23 -11.50 4.38
C MET A 1 -44.24 -10.08 4.89
N SER A 2 -43.84 -9.90 6.13
CA SER A 2 -43.96 -8.62 6.84
C SER A 2 -42.80 -7.69 6.44
N GLN A 3 -43.02 -6.38 6.61
CA GLN A 3 -42.09 -5.31 6.33
C GLN A 3 -40.70 -5.40 7.04
N LYS A 4 -40.52 -6.39 7.92
CA LYS A 4 -39.29 -6.64 8.70
C LYS A 4 -38.18 -7.38 7.93
N ASP A 5 -38.46 -7.97 6.76
CA ASP A 5 -37.46 -8.75 5.99
C ASP A 5 -36.72 -7.91 4.93
N LYS A 6 -36.92 -6.57 4.89
CA LYS A 6 -36.29 -5.68 3.89
C LYS A 6 -35.01 -4.98 4.36
N GLU A 7 -34.57 -5.16 5.59
CA GLU A 7 -33.37 -4.54 6.12
C GLU A 7 -32.18 -5.52 6.05
N GLY A 8 -31.49 -5.55 4.93
CA GLY A 8 -30.27 -6.34 4.72
C GLY A 8 -29.94 -6.65 3.27
N ILE A 9 -30.83 -6.32 2.32
CA ILE A 9 -30.58 -6.64 0.91
C ILE A 9 -30.17 -5.34 0.19
N LEU A 10 -28.90 -5.21 -0.15
CA LEU A 10 -28.31 -4.08 -0.90
C LEU A 10 -28.79 -4.01 -2.37
N PHE A 11 -29.39 -5.07 -2.90
CA PHE A 11 -29.89 -5.15 -4.29
C PHE A 11 -31.22 -5.92 -4.35
N SER A 12 -32.11 -5.55 -5.28
CA SER A 12 -33.34 -6.30 -5.57
C SER A 12 -33.02 -7.66 -6.23
N THR A 13 -33.98 -8.59 -6.17
CA THR A 13 -33.85 -9.93 -6.83
C THR A 13 -33.65 -9.80 -8.34
N GLU A 14 -34.20 -8.76 -8.95
CA GLU A 14 -34.10 -8.48 -10.38
C GLU A 14 -32.71 -7.92 -10.75
N GLU A 15 -32.16 -7.03 -9.91
CA GLU A 15 -30.77 -6.58 -10.03
C GLU A 15 -29.79 -7.74 -9.84
N MET A 16 -30.06 -8.68 -8.91
CA MET A 16 -29.23 -9.88 -8.72
C MET A 16 -29.26 -10.81 -9.95
N ASN A 17 -30.42 -11.02 -10.57
CA ASN A 17 -30.54 -11.86 -11.76
C ASN A 17 -29.86 -11.22 -12.99
N ASN A 18 -29.96 -9.90 -13.15
CA ASN A 18 -29.24 -9.17 -14.19
C ASN A 18 -27.73 -9.19 -13.96
N ILE A 19 -27.27 -9.06 -12.72
CA ILE A 19 -25.88 -9.18 -12.31
C ILE A 19 -25.34 -10.59 -12.61
N MET A 20 -26.12 -11.65 -12.32
CA MET A 20 -25.74 -13.03 -12.64
C MET A 20 -25.61 -13.27 -14.17
N ALA A 21 -26.54 -12.74 -14.95
CA ALA A 21 -26.51 -12.90 -16.42
C ALA A 21 -25.35 -12.16 -17.08
N GLU A 22 -24.95 -10.99 -16.54
CA GLU A 22 -23.78 -10.24 -17.03
C GLU A 22 -22.46 -10.80 -16.49
N THR A 23 -22.44 -11.35 -15.27
CA THR A 23 -21.24 -11.99 -14.68
C THR A 23 -20.83 -13.23 -15.47
N MET A 24 -21.79 -13.98 -16.03
CA MET A 24 -21.50 -15.09 -16.96
C MET A 24 -20.84 -14.64 -18.28
N LYS A 25 -20.95 -13.35 -18.66
CA LYS A 25 -20.30 -12.79 -19.86
C LYS A 25 -18.86 -12.28 -19.62
N PHE A 26 -18.46 -12.10 -18.37
CA PHE A 26 -17.14 -11.56 -17.99
C PHE A 26 -16.36 -12.53 -17.09
N SER A 27 -16.47 -13.82 -17.32
CA SER A 27 -15.83 -14.82 -16.48
C SER A 27 -14.31 -14.85 -16.70
N GLU A 28 -13.58 -15.16 -15.61
CA GLU A 28 -12.22 -15.71 -15.66
C GLU A 28 -12.15 -16.99 -16.51
N ASP A 29 -13.28 -17.45 -17.03
CA ASP A 29 -13.50 -18.62 -17.88
C ASP A 29 -13.22 -18.40 -19.38
N LYS A 30 -12.57 -17.28 -19.77
CA LYS A 30 -12.14 -17.10 -21.15
C LYS A 30 -10.81 -17.77 -21.41
N PRO A 31 -10.65 -18.46 -22.56
CA PRO A 31 -9.36 -18.98 -22.96
C PRO A 31 -8.31 -17.87 -23.05
N GLU A 32 -7.13 -18.12 -22.48
CA GLU A 32 -5.96 -17.23 -22.58
C GLU A 32 -4.85 -17.93 -23.35
N THR A 33 -4.22 -17.23 -24.31
CA THR A 33 -3.04 -17.72 -25.01
C THR A 33 -1.83 -16.89 -24.60
N ILE A 34 -0.78 -17.56 -24.11
CA ILE A 34 0.46 -16.95 -23.63
C ILE A 34 1.63 -17.82 -24.08
N PHE A 35 2.64 -17.21 -24.70
CA PHE A 35 3.83 -17.92 -25.21
C PHE A 35 3.47 -19.11 -26.12
N GLY A 36 2.42 -18.94 -26.95
CA GLY A 36 1.93 -19.99 -27.85
C GLY A 36 1.13 -21.11 -27.18
N MET A 37 0.96 -21.11 -25.87
CA MET A 37 0.15 -22.08 -25.11
C MET A 37 -1.23 -21.53 -24.84
N THR A 38 -2.28 -22.31 -25.07
CA THR A 38 -3.67 -21.93 -24.82
C THR A 38 -4.21 -22.66 -23.60
N PHE A 39 -4.71 -21.88 -22.64
CA PHE A 39 -5.34 -22.34 -21.39
C PHE A 39 -6.84 -22.08 -21.45
N LYS A 40 -7.64 -22.93 -20.82
CA LYS A 40 -9.11 -22.79 -20.79
C LYS A 40 -9.56 -21.50 -20.09
N ASN A 41 -8.80 -21.12 -19.06
CA ASN A 41 -9.09 -19.95 -18.24
C ASN A 41 -7.84 -19.50 -17.44
N ALA A 42 -7.96 -18.38 -16.74
CA ALA A 42 -6.90 -17.82 -15.92
C ALA A 42 -6.44 -18.74 -14.77
N GLU A 43 -7.33 -19.60 -14.24
CA GLU A 43 -6.99 -20.53 -13.16
C GLU A 43 -6.05 -21.65 -13.65
N GLU A 44 -6.36 -22.26 -14.82
CA GLU A 44 -5.51 -23.27 -15.44
C GLU A 44 -4.13 -22.69 -15.81
N ARG A 45 -4.10 -21.48 -16.39
CA ARG A 45 -2.85 -20.75 -16.65
C ARG A 45 -2.05 -20.56 -15.37
N ARG A 46 -2.68 -20.05 -14.30
CA ARG A 46 -2.04 -19.80 -13.00
C ARG A 46 -1.48 -21.07 -12.38
N ALA A 47 -2.23 -22.15 -12.42
CA ALA A 47 -1.79 -23.43 -11.89
C ALA A 47 -0.55 -23.94 -12.63
N TYR A 48 -0.57 -23.92 -13.96
CA TYR A 48 0.56 -24.33 -14.80
C TYR A 48 1.83 -23.51 -14.50
N PHE A 49 1.73 -22.19 -14.57
CA PHE A 49 2.89 -21.32 -14.37
C PHE A 49 3.38 -21.29 -12.92
N ARG A 50 2.54 -21.57 -11.91
CA ARG A 50 3.00 -21.75 -10.53
C ARG A 50 3.88 -22.99 -10.37
N GLU A 51 3.53 -24.10 -11.02
CA GLU A 51 4.39 -25.29 -11.00
C GLU A 51 5.72 -25.06 -11.75
N GLU A 52 5.68 -24.35 -12.87
CA GLU A 52 6.91 -23.94 -13.56
C GLU A 52 7.76 -22.98 -12.70
N LEU A 53 7.13 -22.04 -11.98
CA LEU A 53 7.82 -21.14 -11.04
C LEU A 53 8.48 -21.94 -9.91
N ARG A 54 7.77 -22.92 -9.33
CA ARG A 54 8.31 -23.81 -8.28
C ARG A 54 9.64 -24.45 -8.70
N LYS A 55 9.70 -24.94 -9.94
CA LYS A 55 10.94 -25.54 -10.49
C LYS A 55 12.09 -24.54 -10.61
N LYS A 56 11.78 -23.26 -10.85
CA LYS A 56 12.78 -22.19 -11.03
C LYS A 56 13.21 -21.51 -9.72
N LEU A 57 12.46 -21.63 -8.63
CA LEU A 57 12.77 -20.97 -7.35
C LEU A 57 14.20 -21.23 -6.85
N PRO A 58 14.79 -22.45 -6.94
CA PRO A 58 16.16 -22.67 -6.46
C PRO A 58 17.22 -21.79 -7.14
N GLU A 59 17.04 -21.47 -8.43
CA GLU A 59 17.92 -20.56 -9.16
C GLU A 59 17.59 -19.09 -8.87
N LEU A 60 16.31 -18.74 -8.82
CA LEU A 60 15.86 -17.37 -8.54
C LEU A 60 16.29 -16.88 -7.17
N LYS A 61 16.38 -17.77 -6.18
CA LYS A 61 16.90 -17.46 -4.83
C LYS A 61 18.34 -16.96 -4.80
N LYS A 62 19.09 -17.13 -5.88
CA LYS A 62 20.47 -16.64 -6.01
C LYS A 62 20.54 -15.17 -6.46
N ILE A 63 19.43 -14.59 -6.88
CA ILE A 63 19.32 -13.18 -7.29
C ILE A 63 19.32 -12.30 -6.03
N GLU A 64 20.08 -11.19 -6.04
CA GLU A 64 20.12 -10.26 -4.92
C GLU A 64 18.73 -9.69 -4.61
N GLY A 65 18.44 -9.51 -3.32
CA GLY A 65 17.15 -8.94 -2.89
C GLY A 65 15.97 -9.91 -2.95
N PHE A 66 16.19 -11.20 -3.22
CA PHE A 66 15.12 -12.20 -3.17
C PHE A 66 14.34 -12.10 -1.85
N PRO A 67 12.98 -12.08 -1.86
CA PRO A 67 12.17 -11.85 -0.68
C PRO A 67 12.34 -12.94 0.39
N ILE A 68 12.07 -12.58 1.64
CA ILE A 68 12.17 -13.50 2.80
C ILE A 68 10.79 -14.09 3.08
N GLY A 69 10.66 -15.42 2.90
CA GLY A 69 9.43 -16.16 3.14
C GLY A 69 9.55 -17.60 2.63
N SER A 70 8.47 -18.38 2.76
CA SER A 70 8.44 -19.75 2.24
C SER A 70 8.14 -19.78 0.74
N ASP A 71 8.53 -20.88 0.09
CA ASP A 71 8.21 -21.08 -1.34
C ASP A 71 6.70 -21.06 -1.57
N GLU A 72 5.93 -21.62 -0.66
CA GLU A 72 4.47 -21.64 -0.75
C GLU A 72 3.86 -20.22 -0.63
N ASP A 73 4.39 -19.35 0.22
CA ASP A 73 3.93 -17.97 0.32
C ASP A 73 4.21 -17.20 -0.97
N ILE A 74 5.40 -17.40 -1.57
CA ILE A 74 5.76 -16.83 -2.87
C ILE A 74 4.80 -17.30 -3.97
N LEU A 75 4.58 -18.62 -4.07
CA LEU A 75 3.71 -19.21 -5.08
C LEU A 75 2.24 -18.77 -4.90
N ASN A 76 1.75 -18.74 -3.66
CA ASN A 76 0.38 -18.34 -3.35
C ASN A 76 0.10 -16.87 -3.63
N LEU A 77 1.10 -16.00 -3.43
CA LEU A 77 0.97 -14.57 -3.73
C LEU A 77 1.08 -14.28 -5.23
N SER A 78 1.73 -15.17 -6.01
CA SER A 78 1.99 -14.99 -7.45
C SER A 78 0.78 -15.29 -8.34
N ASP A 79 0.64 -14.54 -9.43
CA ASP A 79 -0.24 -14.79 -10.59
C ASP A 79 0.59 -14.85 -11.88
N PRO A 80 1.49 -15.87 -12.01
CA PRO A 80 2.42 -15.94 -13.11
C PRO A 80 1.74 -16.26 -14.46
N PRO A 81 2.36 -15.84 -15.58
CA PRO A 81 3.65 -15.18 -15.70
C PRO A 81 3.62 -13.66 -15.52
N TYR A 82 2.46 -13.03 -15.29
CA TYR A 82 2.30 -11.58 -15.20
C TYR A 82 2.75 -11.00 -13.86
N TYR A 83 2.53 -11.70 -12.77
CA TYR A 83 2.97 -11.30 -11.43
C TYR A 83 3.69 -12.45 -10.73
N THR A 84 4.92 -12.19 -10.31
CA THR A 84 5.68 -13.12 -9.47
C THR A 84 6.11 -12.43 -8.18
N ALA A 85 5.84 -13.08 -7.05
CA ALA A 85 6.32 -12.61 -5.74
C ALA A 85 7.80 -12.96 -5.51
N CYS A 86 8.59 -12.90 -6.58
CA CYS A 86 10.03 -13.06 -6.69
C CYS A 86 10.47 -12.54 -8.07
N PRO A 87 11.77 -12.50 -8.43
CA PRO A 87 12.20 -12.15 -9.79
C PRO A 87 11.50 -12.98 -10.85
N ASN A 88 10.97 -12.33 -11.88
CA ASN A 88 10.15 -12.99 -12.91
C ASN A 88 10.99 -13.66 -13.98
N PRO A 89 10.94 -14.99 -14.14
CA PRO A 89 11.77 -15.71 -15.10
C PRO A 89 11.23 -15.68 -16.54
N TRP A 90 10.10 -15.04 -16.83
CA TRP A 90 9.47 -14.99 -18.16
C TRP A 90 9.58 -13.63 -18.85
N LEU A 91 10.26 -12.63 -18.24
CA LEU A 91 10.29 -11.27 -18.80
C LEU A 91 10.88 -11.24 -20.21
N ASN A 92 11.97 -11.97 -20.46
CA ASN A 92 12.59 -12.01 -21.79
C ASN A 92 11.65 -12.60 -22.86
N GLN A 93 10.79 -13.55 -22.49
CA GLN A 93 9.78 -14.09 -23.42
C GLN A 93 8.71 -13.03 -23.75
N PHE A 94 8.28 -12.23 -22.76
CA PHE A 94 7.40 -11.10 -23.01
C PHE A 94 8.05 -10.05 -23.90
N VAL A 95 9.32 -9.71 -23.64
CA VAL A 95 10.09 -8.75 -24.45
C VAL A 95 10.16 -9.21 -25.91
N GLU A 96 10.46 -10.51 -26.16
CA GLU A 96 10.49 -11.07 -27.51
C GLU A 96 9.13 -10.99 -28.23
N GLU A 97 8.01 -11.23 -27.53
CA GLU A 97 6.66 -11.08 -28.11
C GLU A 97 6.36 -9.60 -28.42
N TRP A 98 6.70 -8.69 -27.52
CA TRP A 98 6.47 -7.25 -27.69
C TRP A 98 7.33 -6.65 -28.80
N GLU A 99 8.58 -7.12 -28.98
CA GLU A 99 9.42 -6.69 -30.12
C GLU A 99 8.83 -7.16 -31.47
N LYS A 100 8.20 -8.35 -31.53
CA LYS A 100 7.46 -8.78 -32.71
C LYS A 100 6.23 -7.92 -32.97
N GLU A 101 5.50 -7.52 -31.92
CA GLU A 101 4.35 -6.60 -32.03
C GLU A 101 4.77 -5.25 -32.63
N LYS A 102 5.95 -4.71 -32.25
CA LYS A 102 6.49 -3.45 -32.83
C LYS A 102 6.61 -3.54 -34.34
N THR A 103 7.14 -4.65 -34.87
CA THR A 103 7.26 -4.89 -36.31
C THR A 103 5.89 -4.87 -37.02
N VAL A 104 4.85 -5.41 -36.37
CA VAL A 104 3.48 -5.36 -36.92
C VAL A 104 2.97 -3.92 -36.96
N LEU A 105 3.14 -3.17 -35.85
CA LEU A 105 2.73 -1.76 -35.77
C LEU A 105 3.44 -0.87 -36.81
N GLU A 106 4.72 -1.12 -37.09
CA GLU A 106 5.49 -0.46 -38.13
C GLU A 106 4.92 -0.72 -39.53
N ASN A 107 4.62 -1.99 -39.83
CA ASN A 107 4.02 -2.37 -41.10
C ASN A 107 2.62 -1.80 -41.31
N GLU A 108 1.87 -1.58 -40.22
CA GLU A 108 0.55 -0.93 -40.24
C GLU A 108 0.62 0.61 -40.27
N GLY A 109 1.81 1.20 -40.19
CA GLY A 109 2.00 2.66 -40.14
C GLY A 109 1.53 3.31 -38.82
N LYS A 110 1.39 2.50 -37.76
CA LYS A 110 1.01 2.95 -36.41
C LYS A 110 2.21 3.25 -35.51
N ARG A 111 3.43 3.09 -36.02
CA ARG A 111 4.70 3.31 -35.36
C ARG A 111 5.75 3.68 -36.39
N SER A 112 6.61 4.65 -36.05
CA SER A 112 7.75 5.01 -36.88
C SER A 112 8.99 4.19 -36.55
N LYS A 113 9.74 3.74 -37.55
CA LYS A 113 11.05 3.09 -37.34
C LYS A 113 12.12 4.07 -36.87
N ASP A 114 12.03 5.33 -37.35
CA ASP A 114 13.04 6.37 -37.14
C ASP A 114 12.62 7.30 -35.98
N PHE A 115 11.84 6.81 -35.01
CA PHE A 115 11.44 7.62 -33.85
C PHE A 115 12.63 7.83 -32.91
N GLU A 116 13.05 9.08 -32.83
CA GLU A 116 14.12 9.54 -31.96
C GLU A 116 13.69 10.80 -31.22
N VAL A 117 13.92 10.85 -29.93
CA VAL A 117 13.68 12.04 -29.09
C VAL A 117 15.01 12.74 -28.86
N LYS A 118 15.19 13.89 -29.52
CA LYS A 118 16.45 14.70 -29.49
C LYS A 118 16.51 15.67 -28.31
N GLU A 119 15.34 16.13 -27.85
CA GLU A 119 15.26 17.13 -26.80
C GLU A 119 14.60 16.57 -25.57
N PRO A 120 15.12 16.82 -24.35
CA PRO A 120 14.50 16.36 -23.12
C PRO A 120 13.17 17.08 -22.89
N TYR A 121 12.26 16.44 -22.17
CA TYR A 121 11.02 17.06 -21.72
C TYR A 121 11.34 18.23 -20.78
N ALA A 122 11.06 19.46 -21.22
CA ALA A 122 11.55 20.69 -20.59
C ALA A 122 10.46 21.50 -19.86
N ALA A 123 9.22 21.04 -19.83
CA ALA A 123 8.14 21.73 -19.12
C ALA A 123 8.06 21.30 -17.64
N ASP A 124 7.76 22.26 -16.75
CA ASP A 124 7.41 21.95 -15.37
C ASP A 124 6.04 21.27 -15.35
N VAL A 125 5.88 20.29 -14.46
CA VAL A 125 4.65 19.49 -14.32
C VAL A 125 3.99 19.81 -12.99
N SER A 126 2.68 20.10 -13.02
CA SER A 126 1.87 20.34 -11.82
C SER A 126 0.61 19.49 -11.85
N GLU A 127 0.54 18.47 -10.98
CA GLU A 127 -0.59 17.54 -10.93
C GLU A 127 -1.08 17.31 -9.50
N GLY A 128 -2.42 17.27 -9.34
CA GLY A 128 -3.07 17.07 -8.04
C GLY A 128 -3.18 15.59 -7.63
N LYS A 129 -3.30 15.36 -6.32
CA LYS A 129 -3.42 14.01 -5.71
C LYS A 129 -4.87 13.52 -5.52
N ASN A 130 -5.87 14.15 -6.14
CA ASN A 130 -7.30 13.87 -5.91
C ASN A 130 -7.91 12.87 -6.89
N ASN A 131 -7.09 12.24 -7.75
CA ASN A 131 -7.56 11.25 -8.70
C ASN A 131 -8.05 9.98 -7.95
N PRO A 132 -9.20 9.37 -8.34
CA PRO A 132 -9.71 8.15 -7.72
C PRO A 132 -8.70 7.00 -7.67
N ILE A 133 -7.89 6.81 -8.72
CA ILE A 133 -6.84 5.79 -8.73
C ILE A 133 -5.78 6.09 -7.65
N TYR A 134 -5.34 7.35 -7.55
CA TYR A 134 -4.39 7.75 -6.52
C TYR A 134 -4.93 7.52 -5.10
N MET A 135 -6.24 7.73 -4.88
CA MET A 135 -6.88 7.62 -3.55
C MET A 135 -7.27 6.19 -3.16
N ALA A 136 -7.31 5.25 -4.11
CA ALA A 136 -7.80 3.88 -3.87
C ALA A 136 -6.98 3.11 -2.82
N HIS A 137 -5.68 3.29 -2.76
CA HIS A 137 -4.81 2.69 -1.75
C HIS A 137 -3.77 3.69 -1.25
N ALA A 138 -3.53 3.76 0.05
CA ALA A 138 -2.48 4.61 0.62
C ALA A 138 -1.10 3.94 0.48
N TYR A 139 -0.05 4.75 0.25
CA TYR A 139 1.34 4.33 0.31
C TYR A 139 2.20 5.54 0.71
N HIS A 140 3.47 5.31 1.06
CA HIS A 140 4.35 6.34 1.63
C HIS A 140 4.64 7.47 0.65
N THR A 141 4.93 7.12 -0.60
CA THR A 141 5.15 8.06 -1.71
C THR A 141 4.45 7.55 -2.95
N LYS A 142 3.89 8.44 -3.75
CA LYS A 142 3.33 8.14 -5.07
C LYS A 142 3.44 9.35 -5.97
N VAL A 143 3.77 9.13 -7.23
CA VAL A 143 3.65 10.12 -8.29
C VAL A 143 2.27 10.02 -8.93
N PRO A 144 1.51 11.09 -9.12
CA PRO A 144 0.26 11.05 -9.86
C PRO A 144 0.47 10.56 -11.30
N HIS A 145 -0.29 9.54 -11.73
CA HIS A 145 -0.12 8.96 -13.07
C HIS A 145 -0.22 9.97 -14.23
N PRO A 146 -1.04 11.06 -14.17
CA PRO A 146 -1.05 12.03 -15.27
C PRO A 146 0.28 12.79 -15.42
N ALA A 147 1.04 12.96 -14.32
CA ALA A 147 2.39 13.51 -14.42
C ALA A 147 3.32 12.56 -15.19
N ILE A 148 3.28 11.27 -14.86
CA ILE A 148 4.11 10.24 -15.51
C ILE A 148 3.72 10.07 -16.99
N MET A 149 2.43 10.15 -17.34
CA MET A 149 1.94 10.08 -18.73
C MET A 149 2.61 11.12 -19.64
N ARG A 150 2.91 12.34 -19.14
CA ARG A 150 3.57 13.39 -19.92
C ARG A 150 4.96 12.96 -20.40
N TYR A 151 5.72 12.32 -19.51
CA TYR A 151 7.04 11.79 -19.85
C TYR A 151 6.93 10.58 -20.78
N ILE A 152 6.05 9.63 -20.49
CA ILE A 152 5.87 8.44 -21.33
C ILE A 152 5.49 8.83 -22.76
N LEU A 153 4.50 9.71 -22.94
CA LEU A 153 4.05 10.16 -24.25
C LEU A 153 5.11 10.97 -25.02
N HIS A 154 6.02 11.66 -24.30
CA HIS A 154 7.12 12.39 -24.93
C HIS A 154 8.25 11.46 -25.39
N TYR A 155 8.63 10.48 -24.56
CA TYR A 155 9.80 9.64 -24.81
C TYR A 155 9.52 8.34 -25.56
N THR A 156 8.25 7.96 -25.76
CA THR A 156 7.85 6.67 -26.32
C THR A 156 6.78 6.80 -27.38
N GLN A 157 6.67 5.75 -28.18
CA GLN A 157 5.57 5.53 -29.14
C GLN A 157 4.85 4.18 -28.87
N PRO A 158 3.70 3.90 -29.52
CA PRO A 158 2.99 2.64 -29.35
C PRO A 158 3.88 1.42 -29.53
N GLY A 159 3.73 0.42 -28.66
CA GLY A 159 4.52 -0.81 -28.63
C GLY A 159 5.81 -0.71 -27.81
N ASP A 160 6.25 0.49 -27.38
CA ASP A 160 7.44 0.65 -26.55
C ASP A 160 7.29 0.00 -25.18
N ILE A 161 8.43 -0.45 -24.62
CA ILE A 161 8.55 -1.10 -23.32
C ILE A 161 9.05 -0.09 -22.30
N VAL A 162 8.24 0.16 -21.28
CA VAL A 162 8.55 1.05 -20.15
C VAL A 162 8.94 0.20 -18.93
N PHE A 163 10.01 0.59 -18.25
CA PHE A 163 10.49 -0.07 -17.04
C PHE A 163 10.47 0.87 -15.84
N ASP A 164 10.13 0.32 -14.66
CA ASP A 164 10.27 0.99 -13.37
C ASP A 164 10.67 -0.06 -12.31
N GLY A 165 11.90 0.00 -11.81
CA GLY A 165 12.45 -0.92 -10.82
C GLY A 165 12.34 -0.43 -9.37
N PHE A 166 11.75 0.76 -9.16
CA PHE A 166 11.33 1.29 -7.86
C PHE A 166 9.84 1.65 -7.92
N ALA A 167 9.04 0.72 -8.49
CA ALA A 167 7.68 0.97 -8.91
C ALA A 167 6.71 1.34 -7.77
N GLY A 168 7.06 1.06 -6.52
CA GLY A 168 6.19 1.31 -5.38
C GLY A 168 4.81 0.72 -5.62
N THR A 169 3.81 1.58 -5.73
CA THR A 169 2.43 1.16 -6.02
C THR A 169 2.10 0.98 -7.50
N GLY A 170 3.08 1.07 -8.39
CA GLY A 170 2.89 0.83 -9.83
C GLY A 170 2.15 1.93 -10.59
N MET A 171 2.28 3.19 -10.16
CA MET A 171 1.66 4.32 -10.87
C MET A 171 2.24 4.51 -12.27
N THR A 172 3.47 4.09 -12.52
CA THR A 172 4.09 4.04 -13.85
C THR A 172 3.30 3.11 -14.78
N GLY A 173 2.92 1.92 -14.31
CA GLY A 173 2.08 1.00 -15.10
C GLY A 173 0.68 1.55 -15.38
N VAL A 174 0.06 2.22 -14.38
CA VAL A 174 -1.22 2.92 -14.59
C VAL A 174 -1.07 3.98 -15.68
N ALA A 175 0.01 4.79 -15.64
CA ALA A 175 0.29 5.82 -16.63
C ALA A 175 0.47 5.21 -18.04
N VAL A 176 1.22 4.10 -18.15
CA VAL A 176 1.40 3.35 -19.40
C VAL A 176 0.04 2.91 -19.96
N GLY A 177 -0.82 2.31 -19.14
CA GLY A 177 -2.16 1.90 -19.55
C GLY A 177 -3.01 3.07 -20.03
N LYS A 178 -2.96 4.21 -19.33
CA LYS A 178 -3.70 5.42 -19.66
C LYS A 178 -3.20 6.15 -20.93
N CYS A 179 -1.99 5.92 -21.35
CA CYS A 179 -1.48 6.43 -22.64
C CYS A 179 -2.21 5.83 -23.86
N SER A 180 -2.99 4.77 -23.71
CA SER A 180 -3.85 4.23 -24.77
C SER A 180 -5.28 4.80 -24.78
N ASP A 181 -5.66 5.60 -23.78
CA ASP A 181 -6.98 6.22 -23.66
C ASP A 181 -6.94 7.66 -24.18
N SER A 182 -7.48 7.87 -25.39
CA SER A 182 -7.49 9.21 -26.02
C SER A 182 -8.26 10.26 -25.20
N ASN A 183 -9.31 9.87 -24.49
CA ASN A 183 -10.09 10.78 -23.66
C ASN A 183 -9.27 11.22 -22.44
N GLU A 184 -8.55 10.30 -21.82
CA GLU A 184 -7.67 10.59 -20.70
C GLU A 184 -6.54 11.55 -21.13
N VAL A 185 -5.85 11.24 -22.24
CA VAL A 185 -4.76 12.07 -22.80
C VAL A 185 -5.27 13.49 -23.12
N GLN A 186 -6.43 13.61 -23.75
CA GLN A 186 -7.04 14.91 -24.07
C GLN A 186 -7.46 15.67 -22.81
N SER A 187 -8.04 15.00 -21.81
CA SER A 187 -8.51 15.64 -20.58
C SER A 187 -7.39 16.35 -19.79
N TYR A 188 -6.16 15.81 -19.88
CA TYR A 188 -4.97 16.41 -19.27
C TYR A 188 -4.16 17.28 -20.25
N ASN A 189 -4.64 17.50 -21.48
CA ASN A 189 -3.97 18.26 -22.52
C ASN A 189 -2.49 17.82 -22.73
N ILE A 190 -2.28 16.50 -22.83
CA ILE A 190 -0.95 15.92 -23.04
C ILE A 190 -0.72 15.70 -24.54
N GLN A 191 0.49 16.01 -25.01
CA GLN A 191 0.91 15.79 -26.38
C GLN A 191 1.62 14.44 -26.52
N GLY A 192 1.52 13.80 -27.66
CA GLY A 192 2.19 12.54 -27.99
C GLY A 192 1.27 11.57 -28.71
N GLU A 193 1.84 10.49 -29.23
CA GLU A 193 1.09 9.44 -29.91
C GLU A 193 0.32 8.57 -28.90
N VAL A 194 -1.02 8.56 -29.06
CA VAL A 194 -1.90 7.71 -28.25
C VAL A 194 -1.82 6.26 -28.75
N GLY A 195 -1.64 5.33 -27.82
CA GLY A 195 -1.60 3.91 -28.15
C GLY A 195 -1.04 3.07 -27.03
N ARG A 196 -1.13 1.75 -27.19
CA ARG A 196 -0.68 0.79 -26.18
C ARG A 196 0.85 0.79 -26.08
N ARG A 197 1.36 0.78 -24.86
CA ARG A 197 2.74 0.48 -24.50
C ARG A 197 2.76 -0.70 -23.54
N HIS A 198 3.92 -1.33 -23.38
CA HIS A 198 4.14 -2.41 -22.44
C HIS A 198 4.87 -1.89 -21.20
N CYS A 199 4.70 -2.60 -20.05
CA CYS A 199 5.32 -2.17 -18.81
C CYS A 199 5.84 -3.33 -17.99
N ILE A 200 7.06 -3.17 -17.48
CA ILE A 200 7.70 -4.05 -16.49
C ILE A 200 7.89 -3.24 -15.21
N LEU A 201 7.34 -3.74 -14.11
CA LEU A 201 7.36 -3.09 -12.80
C LEU A 201 8.05 -4.00 -11.79
N GLY A 202 9.06 -3.49 -11.12
CA GLY A 202 9.76 -4.17 -10.03
C GLY A 202 9.77 -3.33 -8.76
N ASP A 203 9.72 -3.99 -7.61
CA ASP A 203 9.94 -3.36 -6.31
C ASP A 203 10.51 -4.38 -5.34
N LEU A 204 11.36 -3.93 -4.42
CA LEU A 204 11.97 -4.79 -3.40
C LEU A 204 10.93 -5.23 -2.35
N SER A 205 9.88 -4.45 -2.14
CA SER A 205 8.85 -4.68 -1.10
C SER A 205 7.71 -5.56 -1.62
N PRO A 206 7.43 -6.70 -0.96
CA PRO A 206 6.29 -7.55 -1.27
C PRO A 206 4.94 -6.81 -1.28
N ILE A 207 4.71 -5.92 -0.31
CA ILE A 207 3.44 -5.19 -0.28
C ILE A 207 3.36 -4.14 -1.39
N ALA A 208 4.45 -3.48 -1.75
CA ALA A 208 4.49 -2.54 -2.87
C ALA A 208 4.16 -3.26 -4.18
N SER A 209 4.84 -4.36 -4.46
CA SER A 209 4.62 -5.18 -5.64
C SER A 209 3.19 -5.77 -5.70
N PHE A 210 2.62 -6.20 -4.56
CA PHE A 210 1.23 -6.66 -4.48
C PHE A 210 0.23 -5.53 -4.78
N ILE A 211 0.45 -4.32 -4.26
CA ILE A 211 -0.37 -3.15 -4.56
C ILE A 211 -0.23 -2.79 -6.04
N SER A 212 1.00 -2.77 -6.57
CA SER A 212 1.30 -2.51 -7.98
C SER A 212 0.57 -3.49 -8.90
N TYR A 213 0.61 -4.79 -8.60
CA TYR A 213 -0.13 -5.80 -9.35
C TYR A 213 -1.64 -5.50 -9.42
N ASN A 214 -2.27 -5.14 -8.30
CA ASN A 214 -3.71 -4.85 -8.27
C ASN A 214 -4.08 -3.53 -8.96
N PHE A 215 -3.20 -2.53 -8.96
CA PHE A 215 -3.39 -1.32 -9.78
C PHE A 215 -3.20 -1.56 -11.28
N ASN A 216 -2.52 -2.64 -11.65
CA ASN A 216 -2.15 -2.94 -13.03
C ASN A 216 -2.74 -4.29 -13.51
N THR A 217 -3.90 -4.67 -12.97
CA THR A 217 -4.64 -5.86 -13.39
C THR A 217 -6.12 -5.53 -13.54
N PRO A 218 -6.70 -5.71 -14.74
CA PRO A 218 -8.12 -5.44 -14.96
C PRO A 218 -9.00 -6.45 -14.22
N VAL A 219 -10.02 -5.94 -13.51
CA VAL A 219 -11.01 -6.76 -12.79
C VAL A 219 -12.41 -6.20 -12.99
N ASN A 220 -13.40 -7.07 -13.18
CA ASN A 220 -14.77 -6.65 -13.36
C ASN A 220 -15.38 -6.04 -12.09
N ASN A 221 -15.93 -4.82 -12.17
CA ASN A 221 -16.52 -4.11 -11.04
C ASN A 221 -17.70 -4.83 -10.40
N GLN A 222 -18.54 -5.49 -11.19
CA GLN A 222 -19.71 -6.22 -10.69
C GLN A 222 -19.28 -7.48 -9.95
N PHE A 223 -18.28 -8.19 -10.49
CA PHE A 223 -17.66 -9.33 -9.82
C PHE A 223 -17.11 -8.93 -8.43
N VAL A 224 -16.37 -7.82 -8.34
CA VAL A 224 -15.85 -7.31 -7.06
C VAL A 224 -16.99 -7.05 -6.07
N LYS A 225 -18.06 -6.37 -6.49
CA LYS A 225 -19.22 -6.07 -5.64
C LYS A 225 -19.91 -7.34 -5.14
N GLN A 226 -20.20 -8.26 -6.05
CA GLN A 226 -20.92 -9.50 -5.74
C GLN A 226 -20.10 -10.38 -4.79
N LYS A 227 -18.82 -10.62 -5.11
CA LYS A 227 -17.97 -11.50 -4.32
C LYS A 227 -17.65 -10.89 -2.95
N ALA A 228 -17.37 -9.59 -2.90
CA ALA A 228 -17.19 -8.89 -1.63
C ALA A 228 -18.43 -9.02 -0.73
N LYS A 229 -19.64 -8.81 -1.29
CA LYS A 229 -20.88 -8.94 -0.53
C LYS A 229 -21.07 -10.35 0.02
N GLU A 230 -20.93 -11.38 -0.84
CA GLU A 230 -21.07 -12.79 -0.45
C GLU A 230 -20.17 -13.14 0.76
N LEU A 231 -18.88 -12.78 0.66
CA LEU A 231 -17.89 -13.10 1.69
C LEU A 231 -18.07 -12.27 2.97
N LEU A 232 -18.43 -10.98 2.82
CA LEU A 232 -18.73 -10.13 3.98
C LEU A 232 -19.98 -10.58 4.71
N ASP A 233 -21.07 -10.93 4.00
CA ASP A 233 -22.30 -11.39 4.62
C ASP A 233 -22.06 -12.70 5.40
N ALA A 234 -21.26 -13.61 4.85
CA ALA A 234 -20.86 -14.84 5.55
C ALA A 234 -20.05 -14.55 6.82
N SER A 235 -19.06 -13.66 6.75
CA SER A 235 -18.25 -13.24 7.90
C SER A 235 -19.07 -12.44 8.92
N MET A 236 -19.95 -11.54 8.47
CA MET A 236 -20.86 -10.80 9.35
C MET A 236 -21.84 -11.71 10.10
N LYS A 237 -22.34 -12.77 9.45
CA LYS A 237 -23.19 -13.78 10.13
C LYS A 237 -22.42 -14.48 11.26
N LYS A 238 -21.13 -14.71 11.08
CA LYS A 238 -20.24 -15.39 12.04
C LYS A 238 -19.78 -14.45 13.15
N TRP A 239 -19.36 -13.23 12.81
CA TRP A 239 -18.65 -12.33 13.71
C TRP A 239 -19.33 -10.97 13.96
N GLY A 240 -20.45 -10.68 13.31
CA GLY A 240 -21.14 -9.38 13.44
C GLY A 240 -21.59 -9.07 14.87
N TYR A 241 -21.81 -10.10 15.72
CA TYR A 241 -22.17 -9.90 17.12
C TYR A 241 -21.05 -9.25 17.94
N LEU A 242 -19.80 -9.35 17.50
CA LEU A 242 -18.66 -8.70 18.15
C LEU A 242 -18.75 -7.16 18.11
N TYR A 243 -19.53 -6.60 17.17
CA TYR A 243 -19.75 -5.16 17.03
C TYR A 243 -21.16 -4.74 17.46
N LYS A 244 -21.81 -5.48 18.35
CA LYS A 244 -23.10 -5.09 18.92
C LYS A 244 -22.92 -4.38 20.26
N THR A 245 -23.83 -3.45 20.54
CA THR A 245 -23.95 -2.76 21.83
C THR A 245 -25.41 -2.48 22.13
N HIS A 246 -25.83 -2.45 23.39
CA HIS A 246 -27.22 -2.14 23.75
C HIS A 246 -27.52 -0.65 23.59
N HIS A 247 -28.64 -0.35 22.97
CA HIS A 247 -29.26 0.96 22.97
C HIS A 247 -30.12 1.15 24.23
N THR A 248 -30.49 2.41 24.54
CA THR A 248 -31.23 2.76 25.75
C THR A 248 -32.61 2.07 25.91
N ASN A 249 -33.18 1.57 24.82
CA ASN A 249 -34.43 0.81 24.82
C ASN A 249 -34.24 -0.72 24.99
N GLY A 250 -33.00 -1.19 25.17
CA GLY A 250 -32.66 -2.60 25.31
C GLY A 250 -32.44 -3.35 23.98
N GLU A 251 -32.65 -2.71 22.83
CA GLU A 251 -32.32 -3.29 21.52
C GLU A 251 -30.84 -3.12 21.17
N TYR A 252 -30.37 -3.84 20.12
CA TYR A 252 -28.98 -3.78 19.72
C TYR A 252 -28.72 -2.74 18.63
N GLY A 253 -27.73 -1.87 18.88
CA GLY A 253 -27.10 -1.06 17.85
C GLY A 253 -25.79 -1.69 17.33
N VAL A 254 -25.28 -1.16 16.21
CA VAL A 254 -24.04 -1.61 15.59
C VAL A 254 -22.94 -0.61 15.88
N ILE A 255 -21.86 -1.04 16.51
CA ILE A 255 -20.69 -0.23 16.83
C ILE A 255 -19.99 0.19 15.53
N SER A 256 -19.81 1.49 15.33
CA SER A 256 -18.99 2.06 14.25
C SER A 256 -17.53 2.19 14.68
N TYR A 257 -17.30 2.60 15.93
CA TYR A 257 -15.97 2.59 16.55
C TYR A 257 -16.02 2.71 18.07
N VAL A 258 -14.95 2.23 18.72
CA VAL A 258 -14.70 2.40 20.15
C VAL A 258 -13.46 3.26 20.32
N VAL A 259 -13.52 4.24 21.21
CA VAL A 259 -12.35 5.02 21.64
C VAL A 259 -11.69 4.31 22.80
N TRP A 260 -10.40 4.01 22.64
CA TRP A 260 -9.55 3.46 23.69
C TRP A 260 -8.59 4.54 24.17
N SER A 261 -8.36 4.59 25.47
CA SER A 261 -7.53 5.59 26.14
C SER A 261 -6.46 4.94 27.00
N ASP A 262 -5.26 5.50 27.01
CA ASP A 262 -4.24 5.18 28.02
C ASP A 262 -4.77 5.44 29.42
N VAL A 263 -4.30 4.62 30.36
CA VAL A 263 -4.46 4.80 31.79
C VAL A 263 -3.18 5.42 32.34
N LEU A 264 -3.29 6.60 32.94
CA LEU A 264 -2.20 7.28 33.63
C LEU A 264 -2.21 6.92 35.11
N LEU A 265 -1.05 6.92 35.75
CA LEU A 265 -0.91 6.82 37.21
C LEU A 265 -0.66 8.21 37.80
N CYS A 266 -1.45 8.58 38.79
CA CYS A 266 -1.18 9.79 39.55
C CYS A 266 0.07 9.59 40.43
N GLU A 267 1.09 10.38 40.22
CA GLU A 267 2.37 10.28 40.98
C GLU A 267 2.20 10.49 42.49
N ASN A 268 1.20 11.29 42.90
CA ASN A 268 0.97 11.60 44.31
C ASN A 268 0.20 10.47 45.05
N CYS A 269 -0.84 9.89 44.46
CA CYS A 269 -1.71 8.93 45.16
C CYS A 269 -1.83 7.55 44.50
N GLY A 270 -1.12 7.30 43.40
CA GLY A 270 -1.15 6.03 42.67
C GLY A 270 -2.48 5.70 41.98
N ALA A 271 -3.46 6.62 41.93
CA ALA A 271 -4.74 6.37 41.29
C ALA A 271 -4.60 6.22 39.78
N GLU A 272 -5.32 5.27 39.22
CA GLU A 272 -5.47 5.12 37.76
C GLU A 272 -6.44 6.18 37.22
N LEU A 273 -6.03 6.88 36.16
CA LEU A 273 -6.75 7.98 35.52
C LEU A 273 -6.90 7.69 34.03
N SER A 274 -8.10 7.84 33.49
CA SER A 274 -8.29 7.78 32.04
C SER A 274 -7.77 9.05 31.40
N TYR A 275 -6.75 8.95 30.55
CA TYR A 275 -6.23 10.10 29.81
C TYR A 275 -7.34 10.85 29.05
N TRP A 276 -8.24 10.13 28.36
CA TRP A 276 -9.35 10.75 27.63
C TRP A 276 -10.30 11.55 28.51
N LYS A 277 -10.78 10.94 29.61
CA LYS A 277 -11.77 11.58 30.50
C LYS A 277 -11.21 12.78 31.24
N GLU A 278 -9.95 12.70 31.67
CA GLU A 278 -9.33 13.76 32.46
C GLU A 278 -8.75 14.88 31.60
N SER A 279 -8.40 14.62 30.35
CA SER A 279 -7.83 15.64 29.44
C SER A 279 -8.87 16.40 28.62
N LEU A 280 -10.15 15.98 28.63
CA LEU A 280 -11.22 16.60 27.85
C LEU A 280 -12.39 17.01 28.74
N ASP A 281 -13.06 18.11 28.39
CA ASP A 281 -14.36 18.49 28.95
C ASP A 281 -15.53 17.80 28.19
N GLU A 282 -16.76 18.05 28.63
CA GLU A 282 -17.99 17.50 28.02
C GLU A 282 -18.19 17.92 26.56
N ASN A 283 -17.57 19.03 26.15
CA ASN A 283 -17.60 19.56 24.79
C ASN A 283 -16.35 19.16 23.99
N TYR A 284 -15.57 18.21 24.48
CA TYR A 284 -14.30 17.77 23.87
C TYR A 284 -13.25 18.88 23.73
N ASN A 285 -13.25 19.91 24.59
CA ASN A 285 -12.15 20.85 24.66
C ASN A 285 -11.04 20.30 25.58
N ILE A 286 -9.80 20.60 25.25
CA ILE A 286 -8.64 20.15 26.04
C ILE A 286 -8.62 20.90 27.38
N LYS A 287 -8.66 20.15 28.49
CA LYS A 287 -8.38 20.65 29.84
C LYS A 287 -6.88 20.68 30.06
N SER A 288 -6.37 21.81 30.52
CA SER A 288 -4.97 21.94 30.95
C SER A 288 -4.91 22.83 32.16
N PRO A 289 -4.33 22.39 33.28
CA PRO A 289 -3.73 21.08 33.55
C PRO A 289 -4.78 19.94 33.75
N ILE A 290 -4.33 18.68 33.60
CA ILE A 290 -5.09 17.50 34.06
C ILE A 290 -5.03 17.50 35.61
N VAL A 291 -6.17 17.27 36.25
CA VAL A 291 -6.26 17.21 37.72
C VAL A 291 -6.69 15.83 38.16
N CYS A 292 -5.99 15.22 39.10
CA CYS A 292 -6.37 13.93 39.65
C CYS A 292 -7.70 14.03 40.42
N PRO A 293 -8.75 13.30 40.04
CA PRO A 293 -10.05 13.38 40.70
C PRO A 293 -10.03 12.81 42.14
N LYS A 294 -9.00 12.00 42.49
CA LYS A 294 -8.89 11.40 43.82
C LYS A 294 -8.18 12.28 44.83
N CYS A 295 -7.13 13.00 44.45
CA CYS A 295 -6.31 13.77 45.41
C CYS A 295 -6.10 15.24 45.04
N GLY A 296 -6.64 15.72 43.91
CA GLY A 296 -6.54 17.11 43.46
C GLY A 296 -5.17 17.51 42.88
N SER A 297 -4.19 16.62 42.86
CA SER A 297 -2.86 16.94 42.32
C SER A 297 -2.87 17.13 40.82
N ILE A 298 -2.02 18.06 40.33
CA ILE A 298 -1.81 18.26 38.89
C ILE A 298 -1.04 17.06 38.32
N VAL A 299 -1.52 16.56 37.19
CA VAL A 299 -0.93 15.45 36.42
C VAL A 299 -0.45 15.99 35.08
N ILE A 300 0.87 15.94 34.83
CA ILE A 300 1.47 16.40 33.59
C ILE A 300 1.75 15.19 32.72
N LYS A 301 1.06 15.07 31.57
CA LYS A 301 1.15 13.88 30.68
C LYS A 301 2.59 13.46 30.38
N ASN A 302 3.47 14.41 30.06
CA ASN A 302 4.86 14.09 29.68
C ASN A 302 5.73 13.62 30.84
N HIS A 303 5.27 13.77 32.09
CA HIS A 303 5.95 13.34 33.31
C HIS A 303 5.20 12.20 34.01
N SER A 304 3.94 11.95 33.65
CA SER A 304 3.11 10.91 34.26
C SER A 304 3.51 9.51 33.79
N THR A 305 3.52 8.57 34.72
CA THR A 305 3.71 7.19 34.40
C THR A 305 2.46 6.61 33.74
N ILE A 306 2.59 6.03 32.54
CA ILE A 306 1.52 5.26 31.91
C ILE A 306 1.43 3.92 32.61
N ALA A 307 0.23 3.55 33.09
CA ALA A 307 -0.02 2.21 33.63
C ALA A 307 0.27 1.17 32.57
N ARG A 308 0.87 0.05 32.96
CA ARG A 308 1.18 -1.05 32.05
C ARG A 308 0.47 -2.32 32.50
N GLU A 309 0.17 -3.17 31.54
CA GLU A 309 -0.35 -4.52 31.79
C GLU A 309 0.53 -5.56 31.11
N THR A 310 0.66 -6.70 31.78
CA THR A 310 1.41 -7.84 31.24
C THR A 310 0.50 -8.65 30.33
N ILE A 311 0.98 -8.89 29.13
CA ILE A 311 0.34 -9.76 28.14
C ILE A 311 1.31 -10.88 27.74
N VAL A 312 0.76 -12.02 27.34
CA VAL A 312 1.54 -13.10 26.75
C VAL A 312 1.20 -13.13 25.26
N SER A 313 2.22 -12.97 24.43
CA SER A 313 2.07 -13.06 22.98
C SER A 313 1.71 -14.49 22.56
N VAL A 314 1.25 -14.66 21.34
CA VAL A 314 0.95 -15.99 20.77
C VAL A 314 2.19 -16.88 20.73
N ASN A 315 3.37 -16.27 20.60
CA ASN A 315 4.65 -16.98 20.60
C ASN A 315 5.13 -17.37 22.02
N GLY A 316 4.36 -17.05 23.07
CA GLY A 316 4.72 -17.31 24.46
C GLY A 316 5.65 -16.24 25.07
N ASP A 317 6.01 -15.20 24.33
CA ASP A 317 6.81 -14.10 24.85
C ASP A 317 5.98 -13.21 25.78
N VAL A 318 6.55 -12.83 26.93
CA VAL A 318 5.91 -11.92 27.88
C VAL A 318 6.23 -10.48 27.49
N ALA A 319 5.19 -9.65 27.35
CA ALA A 319 5.32 -8.24 27.02
C ALA A 319 4.57 -7.35 28.01
N MET A 320 5.11 -6.17 28.28
CA MET A 320 4.45 -5.12 29.07
C MET A 320 4.02 -3.98 28.15
N VAL A 321 2.72 -3.88 27.86
CA VAL A 321 2.16 -2.85 27.00
C VAL A 321 1.46 -1.74 27.82
N PRO A 322 1.27 -0.54 27.26
CA PRO A 322 0.42 0.49 27.86
C PRO A 322 -0.98 -0.04 28.12
N LYS A 323 -1.44 0.09 29.35
CA LYS A 323 -2.81 -0.28 29.75
C LYS A 323 -3.80 0.66 29.10
N LYS A 324 -4.74 0.10 28.33
CA LYS A 324 -5.79 0.88 27.67
C LYS A 324 -7.18 0.44 28.14
N ARG A 325 -8.10 1.40 28.18
CA ARG A 325 -9.49 1.14 28.54
C ARG A 325 -10.43 1.76 27.49
N PRO A 326 -11.55 1.11 27.15
CA PRO A 326 -12.56 1.70 26.31
C PRO A 326 -13.28 2.82 27.08
N VAL A 327 -13.46 3.98 26.45
CA VAL A 327 -14.01 5.18 27.10
C VAL A 327 -15.23 5.76 26.42
N LEU A 328 -15.43 5.43 25.13
CA LEU A 328 -16.55 5.92 24.35
C LEU A 328 -16.87 4.92 23.24
N ILE A 329 -18.16 4.57 23.09
CA ILE A 329 -18.69 3.79 21.98
C ILE A 329 -19.51 4.71 21.10
N LYS A 330 -19.19 4.74 19.79
CA LYS A 330 -20.04 5.34 18.75
C LYS A 330 -20.71 4.21 17.97
N TYR A 331 -22.03 4.28 17.84
CA TYR A 331 -22.82 3.21 17.24
C TYR A 331 -24.01 3.76 16.45
N LYS A 332 -24.57 2.93 15.60
CA LYS A 332 -25.79 3.20 14.82
C LYS A 332 -26.94 2.35 15.35
N TYR A 333 -28.08 2.97 15.48
CA TYR A 333 -29.35 2.31 15.78
C TYR A 333 -30.45 3.03 15.00
N ASP A 334 -31.33 2.30 14.33
CA ASP A 334 -32.43 2.82 13.49
C ASP A 334 -31.96 3.96 12.56
N GLY A 335 -30.85 3.75 11.83
CA GLY A 335 -30.27 4.72 10.87
C GLY A 335 -29.65 5.97 11.49
N LYS A 336 -29.66 6.14 12.83
CA LYS A 336 -29.14 7.31 13.54
C LYS A 336 -27.84 6.96 14.28
N ASN A 337 -26.99 7.97 14.45
CA ASN A 337 -25.74 7.86 15.19
C ASN A 337 -25.92 8.23 16.66
N TYR A 338 -25.41 7.40 17.53
CA TYR A 338 -25.42 7.58 18.99
C TYR A 338 -24.02 7.42 19.58
N SER A 339 -23.89 7.83 20.84
CA SER A 339 -22.70 7.57 21.63
C SER A 339 -23.04 7.30 23.07
N LYS A 340 -22.26 6.43 23.71
CA LYS A 340 -22.35 6.12 25.14
C LYS A 340 -20.99 5.78 25.71
N GLU A 341 -20.85 5.86 27.02
CA GLU A 341 -19.77 5.16 27.71
C GLU A 341 -20.03 3.65 27.68
N PRO A 342 -18.97 2.80 27.65
CA PRO A 342 -19.14 1.36 27.79
C PRO A 342 -19.88 1.00 29.07
N ASP A 343 -20.94 0.24 28.97
CA ASP A 343 -21.67 -0.31 30.11
C ASP A 343 -21.13 -1.70 30.52
N LYS A 344 -21.78 -2.33 31.50
CA LYS A 344 -21.35 -3.61 32.04
C LYS A 344 -21.37 -4.71 30.95
N GLU A 345 -22.39 -4.74 30.11
CA GLU A 345 -22.54 -5.74 29.06
C GLU A 345 -21.50 -5.57 27.95
N ASP A 346 -21.17 -4.33 27.60
CA ASP A 346 -20.08 -4.03 26.67
C ASP A 346 -18.73 -4.53 27.21
N LEU A 347 -18.47 -4.34 28.51
CA LEU A 347 -17.23 -4.80 29.15
C LEU A 347 -17.17 -6.31 29.26
N GLU A 348 -18.28 -6.99 29.60
CA GLU A 348 -18.37 -8.46 29.60
C GLU A 348 -18.14 -9.05 28.20
N LEU A 349 -18.70 -8.42 27.16
CA LEU A 349 -18.43 -8.81 25.78
C LEU A 349 -16.94 -8.68 25.44
N LEU A 350 -16.29 -7.57 25.81
CA LEU A 350 -14.86 -7.38 25.59
C LEU A 350 -14.02 -8.43 26.31
N GLU A 351 -14.32 -8.75 27.58
CA GLU A 351 -13.62 -9.81 28.31
C GLU A 351 -13.76 -11.18 27.63
N ASN A 352 -14.94 -11.48 27.09
CA ASN A 352 -15.16 -12.71 26.35
C ASN A 352 -14.35 -12.72 25.04
N ILE A 353 -14.29 -11.59 24.32
CA ILE A 353 -13.50 -11.44 23.10
C ILE A 353 -12.01 -11.64 23.38
N GLU A 354 -11.48 -11.10 24.48
CA GLU A 354 -10.04 -11.24 24.83
C GLU A 354 -9.63 -12.71 25.06
N ARG A 355 -10.57 -13.58 25.48
CA ARG A 355 -10.35 -15.02 25.66
C ARG A 355 -10.40 -15.80 24.33
N MET A 356 -10.89 -15.19 23.25
CA MET A 356 -10.99 -15.84 21.94
C MET A 356 -9.65 -15.83 21.21
N THR A 357 -9.38 -16.89 20.46
CA THR A 357 -8.24 -16.97 19.55
C THR A 357 -8.76 -16.97 18.12
N PRO A 358 -8.18 -16.18 17.19
CA PRO A 358 -8.53 -16.27 15.78
C PRO A 358 -8.33 -17.71 15.27
N SER A 359 -9.28 -18.19 14.47
CA SER A 359 -9.27 -19.57 13.96
C SER A 359 -8.53 -19.74 12.63
N SER A 360 -8.15 -18.64 12.01
CA SER A 360 -7.47 -18.58 10.72
C SER A 360 -6.12 -17.86 10.86
N PHE A 361 -5.36 -17.76 9.76
CA PHE A 361 -4.08 -17.08 9.75
C PHE A 361 -4.16 -15.63 10.22
N TYR A 362 -3.21 -15.24 11.04
CA TYR A 362 -2.89 -13.85 11.40
C TYR A 362 -1.38 -13.74 11.69
N PRO A 363 -0.77 -12.56 11.49
CA PRO A 363 0.68 -12.40 11.64
C PRO A 363 1.10 -12.44 13.11
N THR A 364 2.07 -13.30 13.42
CA THR A 364 2.71 -13.43 14.75
C THR A 364 4.20 -13.08 14.71
N ASN A 365 4.65 -12.46 13.62
CA ASN A 365 6.04 -12.14 13.39
C ASN A 365 6.51 -11.10 14.40
N LYS A 366 7.68 -11.34 15.00
CA LYS A 366 8.34 -10.36 15.89
C LYS A 366 8.67 -9.10 15.10
N ILE A 367 8.38 -7.95 15.69
CA ILE A 367 8.70 -6.65 15.08
C ILE A 367 10.21 -6.51 15.00
N ILE A 368 10.72 -6.23 13.80
CA ILE A 368 12.14 -6.04 13.54
C ILE A 368 12.67 -4.77 14.23
N GLU A 369 13.91 -4.83 14.74
CA GLU A 369 14.58 -3.63 15.24
C GLU A 369 14.83 -2.63 14.09
N GLY A 370 14.53 -1.37 14.35
CA GLY A 370 14.65 -0.33 13.34
C GLY A 370 14.47 1.07 13.90
N VAL A 371 14.70 2.06 13.04
CA VAL A 371 14.54 3.48 13.38
C VAL A 371 13.06 3.83 13.61
N LYS A 372 12.15 3.27 12.79
CA LYS A 372 10.70 3.50 12.89
C LYS A 372 9.99 2.51 13.80
N THR A 373 10.41 1.26 13.80
CA THR A 373 9.83 0.18 14.60
C THR A 373 10.27 0.19 16.06
N GLY A 374 11.43 0.80 16.36
CA GLY A 374 12.00 0.82 17.72
C GLY A 374 11.09 1.45 18.77
N GLU A 375 10.21 2.38 18.41
CA GLU A 375 9.24 2.96 19.35
C GLU A 375 8.15 1.95 19.74
N LEU A 376 7.67 1.13 18.82
CA LEU A 376 6.72 0.05 19.10
C LEU A 376 7.33 -0.94 20.10
N ILE A 377 8.57 -1.37 19.86
CA ILE A 377 9.29 -2.33 20.71
C ILE A 377 9.50 -1.75 22.12
N ARG A 378 9.96 -0.50 22.25
CA ARG A 378 10.13 0.18 23.54
C ARG A 378 8.81 0.35 24.29
N SER A 379 7.70 0.48 23.56
CA SER A 379 6.36 0.54 24.12
C SER A 379 5.81 -0.83 24.54
N GLY A 380 6.49 -1.93 24.17
CA GLY A 380 6.13 -3.31 24.53
C GLY A 380 5.37 -4.06 23.44
N TYR A 381 5.11 -3.44 22.30
CA TYR A 381 4.52 -4.14 21.15
C TYR A 381 5.62 -4.91 20.43
N ILE A 382 5.74 -6.21 20.72
CA ILE A 382 6.88 -7.04 20.29
C ILE A 382 6.58 -7.89 19.04
N ASP A 383 5.31 -8.07 18.69
CA ASP A 383 4.87 -8.76 17.47
C ASP A 383 3.69 -8.05 16.80
N VAL A 384 3.41 -8.42 15.55
CA VAL A 384 2.41 -7.75 14.72
C VAL A 384 0.98 -7.96 15.26
N SER A 385 0.68 -9.10 15.89
CA SER A 385 -0.67 -9.38 16.40
C SER A 385 -1.07 -8.42 17.53
N LEU A 386 -0.11 -7.93 18.29
CA LEU A 386 -0.32 -6.99 19.38
C LEU A 386 -0.68 -5.56 18.92
N LEU A 387 -0.59 -5.30 17.62
CA LEU A 387 -0.98 -4.01 17.03
C LEU A 387 -2.47 -3.96 16.66
N TYR A 388 -3.26 -4.95 17.05
CA TYR A 388 -4.70 -5.02 16.82
C TYR A 388 -5.44 -5.26 18.12
N THR A 389 -6.66 -4.73 18.25
CA THR A 389 -7.58 -5.25 19.27
C THR A 389 -7.94 -6.69 18.93
N ARG A 390 -8.24 -7.50 19.94
CA ARG A 390 -8.62 -8.89 19.74
C ARG A 390 -9.81 -9.02 18.78
N ARG A 391 -10.81 -8.14 18.92
CA ARG A 391 -11.99 -8.06 18.04
C ARG A 391 -11.58 -7.90 16.58
N ASN A 392 -10.80 -6.87 16.27
CA ASN A 392 -10.37 -6.59 14.90
C ASN A 392 -9.47 -7.70 14.35
N LEU A 393 -8.58 -8.26 15.18
CA LEU A 393 -7.70 -9.36 14.76
C LEU A 393 -8.50 -10.60 14.33
N ILE A 394 -9.55 -10.97 15.07
CA ILE A 394 -10.44 -12.10 14.74
C ILE A 394 -11.11 -11.86 13.38
N VAL A 395 -11.69 -10.68 13.18
CA VAL A 395 -12.41 -10.36 11.94
C VAL A 395 -11.47 -10.24 10.75
N PHE A 396 -10.32 -9.58 10.91
CA PHE A 396 -9.30 -9.52 9.85
C PHE A 396 -8.76 -10.91 9.48
N SER A 397 -8.50 -11.77 10.45
CA SER A 397 -8.05 -13.16 10.22
C SER A 397 -9.07 -13.94 9.39
N ASP A 398 -10.36 -13.87 9.73
CA ASP A 398 -11.44 -14.53 8.99
C ASP A 398 -11.57 -14.00 7.55
N LEU A 399 -11.60 -12.66 7.38
CA LEU A 399 -11.68 -12.04 6.06
C LEU A 399 -10.44 -12.32 5.20
N TRP A 400 -9.23 -12.33 5.81
CA TRP A 400 -7.98 -12.62 5.10
C TRP A 400 -7.97 -14.03 4.52
N GLU A 401 -8.44 -15.01 5.28
CA GLU A 401 -8.54 -16.40 4.83
C GLU A 401 -9.64 -16.58 3.78
N THR A 402 -10.83 -16.04 4.03
CA THR A 402 -11.97 -16.21 3.11
C THR A 402 -11.75 -15.50 1.76
N MET A 403 -10.96 -14.42 1.74
CA MET A 403 -10.63 -13.65 0.54
C MET A 403 -9.31 -14.07 -0.13
N LYS A 404 -8.65 -15.14 0.31
CA LYS A 404 -7.32 -15.53 -0.17
C LYS A 404 -7.20 -15.76 -1.67
N SER A 405 -8.25 -16.21 -2.32
CA SER A 405 -8.28 -16.47 -3.77
C SER A 405 -8.57 -15.21 -4.61
N TYR A 406 -8.85 -14.07 -3.97
CA TYR A 406 -9.27 -12.83 -4.65
C TYR A 406 -8.33 -11.68 -4.32
N SER A 407 -7.29 -11.49 -5.15
CA SER A 407 -6.25 -10.47 -4.89
C SER A 407 -6.83 -9.06 -4.72
N ILE A 408 -7.83 -8.67 -5.50
CA ILE A 408 -8.48 -7.36 -5.40
C ILE A 408 -9.21 -7.18 -4.05
N LEU A 409 -9.79 -8.23 -3.46
CA LEU A 409 -10.42 -8.14 -2.14
C LEU A 409 -9.36 -8.05 -1.04
N ARG A 410 -8.24 -8.77 -1.16
CA ARG A 410 -7.08 -8.60 -0.28
C ARG A 410 -6.43 -7.22 -0.45
N PHE A 411 -6.42 -6.65 -1.65
CA PHE A 411 -5.98 -5.27 -1.87
C PHE A 411 -6.86 -4.26 -1.12
N ILE A 412 -8.19 -4.47 -1.07
CA ILE A 412 -9.08 -3.66 -0.22
C ILE A 412 -8.71 -3.83 1.25
N LEU A 413 -8.49 -5.07 1.73
CA LEU A 413 -8.07 -5.33 3.11
C LEU A 413 -6.74 -4.64 3.45
N THR A 414 -5.71 -4.78 2.60
CA THR A 414 -4.39 -4.16 2.86
C THR A 414 -4.48 -2.65 2.99
N SER A 415 -5.42 -1.99 2.31
CA SER A 415 -5.61 -0.54 2.40
C SER A 415 -6.14 -0.06 3.77
N ILE A 416 -6.75 -0.95 4.55
CA ILE A 416 -7.34 -0.63 5.86
C ILE A 416 -6.61 -1.27 7.03
N LEU A 417 -5.84 -2.33 6.82
CA LEU A 417 -5.17 -3.12 7.87
C LEU A 417 -4.38 -2.25 8.85
N VAL A 418 -3.51 -1.38 8.36
CA VAL A 418 -2.61 -0.59 9.21
C VAL A 418 -3.20 0.77 9.53
N LYS A 419 -3.63 1.52 8.52
CA LYS A 419 -3.99 2.93 8.67
C LYS A 419 -5.22 3.16 9.54
N THR A 420 -6.21 2.29 9.46
CA THR A 420 -7.52 2.48 10.10
C THR A 420 -8.00 1.29 10.90
N GLY A 421 -7.42 0.12 10.72
CA GLY A 421 -7.82 -1.12 11.37
C GLY A 421 -6.95 -1.53 12.57
N SER A 422 -5.75 -0.94 12.72
CA SER A 422 -4.80 -1.23 13.80
C SER A 422 -4.88 -0.23 14.96
N LEU A 423 -4.14 -0.51 16.03
CA LEU A 423 -3.95 0.40 17.18
C LEU A 423 -3.20 1.70 16.82
N LEU A 424 -2.62 1.79 15.62
CA LEU A 424 -1.98 3.01 15.14
C LEU A 424 -2.99 4.09 14.72
N HIS A 425 -4.29 3.78 14.71
CA HIS A 425 -5.35 4.69 14.29
C HIS A 425 -5.55 5.83 15.30
N ASN A 426 -4.89 6.93 15.04
CA ASN A 426 -4.94 8.13 15.86
C ASN A 426 -6.29 8.85 15.76
N ILE A 427 -6.71 9.42 16.88
CA ILE A 427 -7.85 10.33 16.95
C ILE A 427 -7.41 11.68 17.48
N GLY A 428 -8.00 12.72 16.95
CA GLY A 428 -7.83 14.09 17.43
C GLY A 428 -9.17 14.68 17.85
N VAL A 429 -9.09 15.77 18.58
CA VAL A 429 -10.26 16.59 18.91
C VAL A 429 -10.03 17.98 18.33
N LYS A 430 -11.01 18.47 17.56
CA LYS A 430 -10.94 19.81 16.97
C LYS A 430 -12.35 20.41 16.92
N ASN A 431 -12.49 21.64 17.45
CA ASN A 431 -13.76 22.37 17.47
C ASN A 431 -14.92 21.56 18.08
N GLY A 432 -14.68 20.92 19.23
CA GLY A 432 -15.71 20.13 19.92
C GLY A 432 -16.11 18.82 19.22
N LYS A 433 -15.34 18.35 18.24
CA LYS A 433 -15.64 17.12 17.47
C LYS A 433 -14.46 16.17 17.44
N ILE A 434 -14.77 14.89 17.54
CA ILE A 434 -13.79 13.81 17.35
C ILE A 434 -13.46 13.71 15.86
N ASN A 435 -12.17 13.75 15.54
CA ASN A 435 -11.63 13.56 14.21
C ASN A 435 -10.86 12.24 14.12
N LEU A 436 -11.26 11.36 13.21
CA LEU A 436 -10.61 10.08 12.94
C LEU A 436 -9.50 10.30 11.89
N ALA A 437 -8.28 10.51 12.37
CA ALA A 437 -7.14 10.88 11.51
C ALA A 437 -6.45 9.69 10.81
N GLY A 438 -6.66 8.47 11.29
CA GLY A 438 -5.88 7.30 10.88
C GLY A 438 -4.46 7.30 11.45
N ALA A 439 -3.63 6.32 11.06
CA ALA A 439 -2.22 6.29 11.44
C ALA A 439 -1.48 7.51 10.88
N LEU A 440 -0.51 8.04 11.63
CA LEU A 440 0.32 9.13 11.16
C LEU A 440 1.21 8.66 9.98
N PRO A 441 1.37 9.50 8.95
CA PRO A 441 2.25 9.16 7.84
C PRO A 441 3.71 8.96 8.33
N ASN A 442 4.35 7.90 7.82
CA ASN A 442 5.76 7.61 8.04
C ASN A 442 6.19 7.44 9.53
N ALA A 443 5.23 7.10 10.39
CA ALA A 443 5.46 6.86 11.80
C ALA A 443 4.70 5.59 12.26
N LEU A 444 5.35 4.81 13.10
CA LEU A 444 4.80 3.61 13.71
C LEU A 444 4.77 3.81 15.23
N PHE A 445 3.66 4.31 15.75
CA PHE A 445 3.46 4.43 17.20
C PHE A 445 1.98 4.25 17.56
N VAL A 446 1.73 3.73 18.75
CA VAL A 446 0.38 3.57 19.29
C VAL A 446 0.02 4.82 20.11
N PRO A 447 -0.97 5.62 19.68
CA PRO A 447 -1.32 6.87 20.36
C PRO A 447 -2.01 6.62 21.70
N SER A 448 -1.95 7.64 22.60
CA SER A 448 -2.60 7.58 23.92
C SER A 448 -4.12 7.49 23.86
N ALA A 449 -4.71 7.98 22.78
CA ALA A 449 -6.12 7.77 22.45
C ALA A 449 -6.22 7.31 21.01
N LEU A 450 -6.96 6.24 20.78
CA LEU A 450 -7.08 5.59 19.46
C LEU A 450 -8.52 5.16 19.18
N ALA A 451 -8.84 4.93 17.91
CA ALA A 451 -10.12 4.43 17.47
C ALA A 451 -10.02 2.98 16.97
N GLU A 452 -10.70 2.08 17.64
CA GLU A 452 -10.99 0.75 17.11
C GLU A 452 -12.21 0.83 16.19
N ARG A 453 -12.00 0.77 14.88
CA ARG A 453 -13.05 0.87 13.87
C ARG A 453 -13.69 -0.48 13.57
N ASN A 454 -14.96 -0.46 13.22
CA ASN A 454 -15.67 -1.63 12.70
C ASN A 454 -15.06 -2.04 11.33
N VAL A 455 -14.47 -3.22 11.26
CA VAL A 455 -13.76 -3.72 10.08
C VAL A 455 -14.70 -3.88 8.88
N PHE A 456 -15.94 -4.30 9.09
CA PHE A 456 -16.92 -4.44 8.01
C PHE A 456 -17.27 -3.09 7.38
N GLU A 457 -17.51 -2.05 8.21
CA GLU A 457 -17.75 -0.68 7.71
C GLU A 457 -16.53 -0.12 6.97
N LEU A 458 -15.31 -0.37 7.49
CA LEU A 458 -14.08 0.05 6.83
C LEU A 458 -13.94 -0.59 5.46
N PHE A 459 -14.17 -1.90 5.37
CA PHE A 459 -14.07 -2.62 4.10
C PHE A 459 -15.06 -2.10 3.06
N LEU A 460 -16.34 -1.95 3.44
CA LEU A 460 -17.38 -1.43 2.53
C LEU A 460 -17.06 -0.02 2.04
N GLY A 461 -16.60 0.86 2.94
CA GLY A 461 -16.19 2.21 2.56
C GLY A 461 -15.04 2.19 1.55
N LYS A 462 -14.02 1.35 1.80
CA LYS A 462 -12.85 1.26 0.93
C LYS A 462 -13.12 0.55 -0.39
N MET A 463 -14.01 -0.43 -0.39
CA MET A 463 -14.51 -1.04 -1.63
C MET A 463 -15.11 0.03 -2.55
N GLY A 464 -15.89 0.97 -1.99
CA GLY A 464 -16.44 2.09 -2.76
C GLY A 464 -15.35 2.96 -3.43
N ASP A 465 -14.22 3.21 -2.76
CA ASP A 465 -13.09 3.95 -3.34
C ASP A 465 -12.39 3.15 -4.45
N VAL A 466 -12.19 1.84 -4.24
CA VAL A 466 -11.58 0.95 -5.24
C VAL A 466 -12.46 0.84 -6.50
N LEU A 467 -13.77 0.79 -6.34
CA LEU A 467 -14.68 0.77 -7.50
C LEU A 467 -14.66 2.07 -8.30
N LYS A 468 -14.42 3.24 -7.65
CA LYS A 468 -14.26 4.53 -8.34
C LYS A 468 -13.00 4.59 -9.22
N MET A 469 -11.96 3.82 -8.93
CA MET A 469 -10.79 3.74 -9.82
C MET A 469 -11.08 2.99 -11.12
N ASN A 470 -12.24 2.35 -11.22
CA ASN A 470 -12.72 1.61 -12.39
C ASN A 470 -11.74 0.52 -12.86
N PRO A 471 -11.47 -0.50 -12.03
CA PRO A 471 -10.42 -1.49 -12.27
C PRO A 471 -10.55 -2.28 -13.58
N GLN A 472 -11.74 -2.37 -14.17
CA GLN A 472 -11.96 -3.06 -15.45
C GLN A 472 -11.30 -2.37 -16.65
N HIS A 473 -10.91 -1.11 -16.54
CA HIS A 473 -10.23 -0.32 -17.57
C HIS A 473 -8.72 -0.16 -17.31
N LEU A 474 -8.17 -0.93 -16.39
CA LEU A 474 -6.72 -0.99 -16.18
C LEU A 474 -6.06 -1.88 -17.23
N GLN A 475 -4.77 -1.63 -17.50
CA GLN A 475 -3.98 -2.47 -18.38
C GLN A 475 -3.19 -3.49 -17.53
N LYS A 476 -3.05 -4.72 -18.05
CA LYS A 476 -2.21 -5.74 -17.42
C LYS A 476 -0.74 -5.43 -17.71
N CYS A 477 0.08 -5.34 -16.65
CA CYS A 477 1.53 -5.14 -16.69
C CYS A 477 2.24 -6.36 -16.10
N CYS A 478 3.53 -6.54 -16.43
CA CYS A 478 4.39 -7.48 -15.73
C CYS A 478 4.84 -6.86 -14.39
N ASN A 479 4.61 -7.57 -13.28
CA ASN A 479 5.00 -7.14 -11.94
C ASN A 479 5.86 -8.22 -11.27
N GLN A 480 6.87 -7.81 -10.50
CA GLN A 480 7.74 -8.73 -9.78
C GLN A 480 8.25 -8.14 -8.48
N ILE A 481 8.69 -9.02 -7.55
CA ILE A 481 9.49 -8.61 -6.40
C ILE A 481 10.95 -8.82 -6.78
N GLU A 482 11.70 -7.74 -6.85
CA GLU A 482 13.12 -7.79 -7.22
C GLU A 482 13.90 -6.62 -6.61
N SER A 483 15.22 -6.76 -6.59
CA SER A 483 16.12 -5.64 -6.31
C SER A 483 16.57 -4.99 -7.62
N ALA A 484 16.42 -3.66 -7.73
CA ALA A 484 16.95 -2.90 -8.85
C ALA A 484 18.50 -3.01 -8.99
N THR A 485 19.20 -3.59 -7.99
CA THR A 485 20.65 -3.81 -8.02
C THR A 485 21.08 -5.06 -8.79
N ASP A 486 20.12 -5.93 -9.18
CA ASP A 486 20.41 -7.19 -9.87
C ASP A 486 19.23 -7.57 -10.77
N LEU A 487 19.24 -7.09 -12.01
CA LEU A 487 18.20 -7.29 -13.02
C LEU A 487 18.61 -8.34 -14.08
N ARG A 488 19.38 -9.36 -13.68
CA ARG A 488 19.88 -10.41 -14.61
C ARG A 488 18.79 -11.20 -15.32
N ASN A 489 17.55 -11.15 -14.85
CA ASN A 489 16.36 -11.73 -15.49
C ASN A 489 15.79 -10.87 -16.63
N ILE A 490 16.38 -9.69 -16.89
CA ILE A 490 16.05 -8.79 -17.99
C ILE A 490 17.28 -8.69 -18.90
N ALA A 491 17.09 -8.91 -20.20
CA ALA A 491 18.17 -8.86 -21.19
C ALA A 491 18.72 -7.44 -21.36
N ASP A 492 19.98 -7.36 -21.84
CA ASP A 492 20.60 -6.09 -22.24
C ASP A 492 19.80 -5.45 -23.37
N ASP A 493 19.80 -4.13 -23.46
CA ASP A 493 19.21 -3.36 -24.56
C ASP A 493 17.75 -3.76 -24.90
N SER A 494 16.94 -4.06 -23.87
CA SER A 494 15.59 -4.59 -24.04
C SER A 494 14.47 -3.58 -23.75
N VAL A 495 14.78 -2.47 -23.07
CA VAL A 495 13.81 -1.47 -22.60
C VAL A 495 13.91 -0.20 -23.43
N ASP A 496 12.77 0.41 -23.78
CA ASP A 496 12.75 1.64 -24.61
C ASP A 496 12.70 2.93 -23.77
N TYR A 497 12.24 2.85 -22.52
CA TYR A 497 12.16 4.00 -21.63
C TYR A 497 12.12 3.57 -20.17
N ILE A 498 12.80 4.32 -19.30
CA ILE A 498 12.73 4.14 -17.85
C ILE A 498 12.13 5.37 -17.19
N PHE A 499 11.08 5.17 -16.39
CA PHE A 499 10.60 6.16 -15.42
C PHE A 499 10.73 5.57 -14.02
N THR A 500 11.33 6.30 -13.08
CA THR A 500 11.61 5.74 -11.76
C THR A 500 11.59 6.79 -10.65
N ASP A 501 11.09 6.40 -9.45
CA ASP A 501 11.03 7.21 -8.22
C ASP A 501 11.85 6.51 -7.12
N PRO A 502 13.20 6.67 -7.10
CA PRO A 502 14.07 5.92 -6.21
C PRO A 502 13.91 6.36 -4.74
N PRO A 503 14.33 5.51 -3.76
CA PRO A 503 14.24 5.82 -2.34
C PRO A 503 14.96 7.10 -1.93
N PHE A 504 14.35 7.86 -0.98
CA PHE A 504 14.78 9.22 -0.58
C PHE A 504 15.81 9.23 0.57
N GLY A 505 16.80 8.35 0.58
CA GLY A 505 17.86 8.30 1.59
C GLY A 505 17.32 7.95 2.99
N LYS A 506 17.49 8.85 3.98
CA LYS A 506 17.07 8.62 5.38
C LYS A 506 15.64 9.02 5.72
N ASN A 507 14.86 9.52 4.78
CA ASN A 507 13.52 10.04 5.06
C ASN A 507 12.52 8.92 5.34
N LEU A 508 12.61 7.82 4.61
CA LEU A 508 11.69 6.69 4.67
C LEU A 508 12.46 5.38 4.85
N MET A 509 12.05 4.58 5.82
CA MET A 509 12.53 3.22 6.06
C MET A 509 11.45 2.26 5.59
N TYR A 510 11.45 1.94 4.28
CA TYR A 510 10.35 1.23 3.63
C TYR A 510 10.12 -0.16 4.23
N SER A 511 11.18 -0.94 4.45
CA SER A 511 11.08 -2.28 5.04
C SER A 511 10.48 -2.26 6.45
N GLU A 512 10.77 -1.21 7.25
CA GLU A 512 10.21 -1.05 8.59
C GLU A 512 8.74 -0.60 8.53
N LEU A 513 8.41 0.38 7.68
CA LEU A 513 7.06 0.92 7.53
C LEU A 513 6.09 -0.09 6.91
N ASN A 514 6.59 -0.97 6.04
CA ASN A 514 5.82 -2.00 5.36
C ASN A 514 5.67 -3.28 6.18
N PHE A 515 6.47 -3.46 7.24
CA PHE A 515 6.59 -4.71 7.99
C PHE A 515 5.25 -5.28 8.46
N ILE A 516 4.33 -4.42 8.92
CA ILE A 516 3.01 -4.85 9.41
C ILE A 516 2.16 -5.44 8.26
N HIS A 517 2.18 -4.80 7.09
CA HIS A 517 1.49 -5.31 5.90
C HIS A 517 2.11 -6.60 5.39
N GLU A 518 3.44 -6.66 5.38
CA GLU A 518 4.22 -7.82 4.94
C GLU A 518 4.02 -9.02 5.87
N GLY A 519 3.77 -8.77 7.16
CA GLY A 519 3.34 -9.81 8.10
C GLY A 519 2.03 -10.48 7.67
N TRP A 520 1.06 -9.75 7.16
CA TRP A 520 -0.17 -10.32 6.61
C TRP A 520 0.04 -11.09 5.29
N LEU A 521 1.01 -10.68 4.48
CA LEU A 521 1.40 -11.43 3.27
C LEU A 521 2.24 -12.68 3.60
N ASN A 522 2.80 -12.75 4.79
CA ASN A 522 3.81 -13.71 5.24
C ASN A 522 5.05 -13.75 4.34
N LEU A 523 5.39 -12.58 3.76
CA LEU A 523 6.50 -12.40 2.85
C LEU A 523 7.13 -11.02 3.11
N PHE A 524 8.45 -10.97 3.32
CA PHE A 524 9.13 -9.78 3.82
C PHE A 524 10.19 -9.26 2.87
N THR A 525 10.37 -7.95 2.89
CA THR A 525 11.44 -7.24 2.20
C THR A 525 12.81 -7.74 2.67
N ASN A 526 13.68 -8.14 1.73
CA ASN A 526 15.09 -8.36 2.00
C ASN A 526 15.81 -7.01 2.08
N ASN A 527 15.86 -6.45 3.27
CA ASN A 527 16.34 -5.10 3.50
C ASN A 527 17.85 -4.89 3.27
N LYS A 528 18.64 -5.95 2.98
CA LYS A 528 20.07 -5.81 2.63
C LYS A 528 20.26 -4.91 1.41
N ASN A 529 19.38 -5.04 0.41
CA ASN A 529 19.42 -4.27 -0.83
C ASN A 529 18.56 -3.01 -0.80
N GLU A 530 17.95 -2.67 0.32
CA GLU A 530 17.18 -1.44 0.48
C GLU A 530 18.13 -0.23 0.46
N ALA A 531 17.99 0.64 -0.55
CA ALA A 531 18.83 1.80 -0.77
C ALA A 531 18.41 2.98 0.13
N ILE A 532 18.79 2.93 1.40
CA ILE A 532 18.50 3.95 2.43
C ILE A 532 19.71 4.25 3.30
N GLU A 533 19.66 5.35 4.04
CA GLU A 533 20.52 5.59 5.20
C GLU A 533 19.76 5.14 6.47
N ASN A 534 20.30 4.20 7.23
CA ASN A 534 19.67 3.66 8.43
C ASN A 534 20.71 3.27 9.48
N SER A 535 20.71 3.95 10.61
CA SER A 535 21.69 3.75 11.67
C SER A 535 21.59 2.38 12.35
N VAL A 536 20.41 1.79 12.44
CA VAL A 536 20.18 0.48 13.05
C VAL A 536 20.67 -0.63 12.11
N GLN A 537 20.51 -0.46 10.79
CA GLN A 537 21.04 -1.36 9.78
C GLN A 537 22.53 -1.09 9.44
N ASN A 538 23.18 -0.13 10.10
CA ASN A 538 24.55 0.33 9.83
C ASN A 538 24.76 0.79 8.37
N LYS A 539 23.73 1.38 7.76
CA LYS A 539 23.78 1.92 6.39
C LYS A 539 23.99 3.43 6.42
N THR A 540 25.04 3.86 5.76
CA THR A 540 25.49 5.25 5.61
C THR A 540 25.08 5.83 4.25
N ILE A 541 25.33 7.11 4.02
CA ILE A 541 25.20 7.74 2.70
C ILE A 541 26.10 7.07 1.64
N LYS A 542 27.23 6.46 2.05
CA LYS A 542 28.09 5.72 1.14
C LYS A 542 27.40 4.45 0.64
N ASP A 543 26.79 3.68 1.54
CA ASP A 543 26.05 2.46 1.20
C ASP A 543 24.85 2.78 0.30
N TYR A 544 24.12 3.87 0.60
CA TYR A 544 23.08 4.39 -0.28
C TYR A 544 23.62 4.68 -1.68
N THR A 545 24.74 5.41 -1.79
CA THR A 545 25.35 5.76 -3.08
C THR A 545 25.80 4.52 -3.87
N GLU A 546 26.35 3.51 -3.19
CA GLU A 546 26.78 2.26 -3.81
C GLU A 546 25.59 1.46 -4.36
N LEU A 547 24.49 1.33 -3.58
CA LEU A 547 23.28 0.64 -4.02
C LEU A 547 22.62 1.38 -5.19
N MET A 548 22.52 2.71 -5.14
CA MET A 548 22.00 3.51 -6.25
C MET A 548 22.88 3.39 -7.50
N THR A 549 24.20 3.34 -7.34
CA THR A 549 25.11 3.14 -8.48
C THR A 549 24.88 1.78 -9.13
N LYS A 550 24.74 0.70 -8.33
CA LYS A 550 24.42 -0.64 -8.85
C LYS A 550 23.10 -0.63 -9.62
N SER A 551 22.05 -0.04 -9.02
CA SER A 551 20.73 0.05 -9.67
C SER A 551 20.79 0.79 -11.01
N PHE A 552 21.44 1.95 -11.06
CA PHE A 552 21.56 2.70 -12.32
C PHE A 552 22.49 2.01 -13.33
N THR A 553 23.47 1.23 -12.90
CA THR A 553 24.28 0.39 -13.80
C THR A 553 23.43 -0.69 -14.48
N GLU A 554 22.53 -1.34 -13.72
CA GLU A 554 21.59 -2.28 -14.31
C GLU A 554 20.58 -1.56 -15.24
N TYR A 555 20.10 -0.37 -14.88
CA TYR A 555 19.23 0.42 -15.73
C TYR A 555 19.91 0.82 -17.05
N TYR A 556 21.19 1.21 -17.00
CA TYR A 556 21.98 1.51 -18.18
C TYR A 556 22.14 0.27 -19.08
N ARG A 557 22.36 -0.91 -18.50
CA ARG A 557 22.48 -2.17 -19.23
C ARG A 557 21.21 -2.58 -19.96
N ILE A 558 20.04 -2.44 -19.31
CA ILE A 558 18.77 -2.88 -19.90
C ILE A 558 18.15 -1.86 -20.85
N LEU A 559 18.50 -0.57 -20.73
CA LEU A 559 18.00 0.51 -21.57
C LEU A 559 18.68 0.43 -22.95
N LYS A 560 17.90 0.49 -24.01
CA LYS A 560 18.42 0.51 -25.38
C LYS A 560 19.27 1.75 -25.65
N PRO A 561 20.32 1.65 -26.46
CA PRO A 561 21.13 2.78 -26.88
C PRO A 561 20.31 3.94 -27.45
N GLY A 562 20.66 5.18 -27.06
CA GLY A 562 19.97 6.39 -27.48
C GLY A 562 18.59 6.63 -26.85
N LYS A 563 18.18 5.82 -25.87
CA LYS A 563 16.92 5.96 -25.14
C LYS A 563 17.09 6.73 -23.84
N TRP A 564 15.97 7.11 -23.24
CA TRP A 564 15.91 8.06 -22.14
C TRP A 564 15.47 7.40 -20.83
N MET A 565 15.99 7.92 -19.72
CA MET A 565 15.51 7.64 -18.38
C MET A 565 15.05 8.93 -17.69
N THR A 566 13.93 8.90 -17.00
CA THR A 566 13.46 9.97 -16.12
C THR A 566 13.49 9.51 -14.68
N VAL A 567 14.19 10.25 -13.83
CA VAL A 567 14.25 10.00 -12.38
C VAL A 567 13.50 11.12 -11.66
N GLU A 568 12.40 10.77 -10.99
CA GLU A 568 11.70 11.68 -10.09
C GLU A 568 12.31 11.56 -8.70
N PHE A 569 12.61 12.66 -8.04
CA PHE A 569 13.27 12.60 -6.74
C PHE A 569 13.00 13.83 -5.87
N SER A 570 12.69 13.59 -4.60
CA SER A 570 12.41 14.63 -3.61
C SER A 570 13.22 14.42 -2.34
N ASN A 571 14.14 15.33 -2.06
CA ASN A 571 14.89 15.32 -0.78
C ASN A 571 15.34 16.74 -0.42
N THR A 572 15.40 17.03 0.89
CA THR A 572 15.89 18.31 1.41
C THR A 572 17.40 18.33 1.67
N SER A 573 18.07 17.18 1.56
CA SER A 573 19.51 17.03 1.82
C SER A 573 20.33 17.15 0.55
N ALA A 574 21.21 18.16 0.51
CA ALA A 574 22.16 18.31 -0.59
C ALA A 574 23.12 17.10 -0.72
N ALA A 575 23.45 16.42 0.38
CA ALA A 575 24.31 15.24 0.35
C ALA A 575 23.65 14.08 -0.40
N VAL A 576 22.35 13.86 -0.19
CA VAL A 576 21.59 12.83 -0.90
C VAL A 576 21.44 13.16 -2.38
N TRP A 577 21.17 14.42 -2.74
CA TRP A 577 21.17 14.91 -4.12
C TRP A 577 22.48 14.67 -4.83
N ASN A 578 23.58 15.07 -4.21
CA ASN A 578 24.93 14.84 -4.77
C ASN A 578 25.25 13.36 -4.94
N SER A 579 24.76 12.51 -4.03
CA SER A 579 24.95 11.06 -4.12
C SER A 579 24.19 10.47 -5.31
N LEU A 580 22.95 10.90 -5.53
CA LEU A 580 22.13 10.46 -6.66
C LEU A 580 22.77 10.86 -8.00
N GLN A 581 23.18 12.13 -8.13
CA GLN A 581 23.85 12.63 -9.35
C GLN A 581 25.18 11.87 -9.63
N ARG A 582 25.98 11.62 -8.59
CA ARG A 582 27.21 10.81 -8.72
C ARG A 582 26.93 9.38 -9.16
N ALA A 583 25.85 8.78 -8.62
CA ALA A 583 25.46 7.44 -9.00
C ALA A 583 25.06 7.38 -10.49
N LEU A 584 24.27 8.32 -10.97
CA LEU A 584 23.89 8.43 -12.39
C LEU A 584 25.10 8.55 -13.31
N VAL A 585 25.97 9.54 -13.05
CA VAL A 585 27.16 9.77 -13.89
C VAL A 585 28.11 8.57 -13.86
N LYS A 586 28.31 7.95 -12.68
CA LYS A 586 29.18 6.78 -12.55
C LYS A 586 28.66 5.55 -13.30
N SER A 587 27.35 5.45 -13.47
CA SER A 587 26.69 4.37 -14.21
C SER A 587 26.65 4.59 -15.73
N GLY A 588 27.17 5.72 -16.25
CA GLY A 588 27.24 6.02 -17.68
C GLY A 588 26.19 7.00 -18.20
N PHE A 589 25.19 7.40 -17.37
CA PHE A 589 24.19 8.37 -17.77
C PHE A 589 24.72 9.81 -17.84
N THR A 590 24.23 10.58 -18.81
CA THR A 590 24.44 12.02 -18.91
C THR A 590 23.17 12.75 -18.49
N ILE A 591 23.27 13.66 -17.52
CA ILE A 591 22.15 14.46 -17.05
C ILE A 591 21.89 15.57 -18.07
N ALA A 592 20.76 15.50 -18.77
CA ALA A 592 20.39 16.45 -19.81
C ALA A 592 19.61 17.65 -19.24
N VAL A 593 18.66 17.43 -18.34
CA VAL A 593 17.82 18.48 -17.75
C VAL A 593 17.38 18.12 -16.34
N VAL A 594 17.18 19.15 -15.51
CA VAL A 594 16.54 19.02 -14.18
C VAL A 594 15.38 20.00 -14.14
N ARG A 595 14.16 19.52 -13.78
CA ARG A 595 12.93 20.32 -13.75
C ARG A 595 12.15 20.11 -12.48
N GLY A 596 11.24 21.03 -12.16
CA GLY A 596 10.33 20.94 -11.04
C GLY A 596 9.10 20.09 -11.33
N LEU A 597 8.67 19.30 -10.35
CA LEU A 597 7.38 18.61 -10.32
C LEU A 597 6.59 19.10 -9.11
N ASP A 598 5.56 19.92 -9.33
CA ASP A 598 4.67 20.40 -8.28
C ASP A 598 3.48 19.44 -8.10
N LYS A 599 3.47 18.71 -7.01
CA LYS A 599 2.35 17.83 -6.60
C LYS A 599 1.23 18.58 -5.87
N LYS A 600 1.20 19.91 -5.87
CA LYS A 600 0.21 20.80 -5.22
C LYS A 600 0.02 20.59 -3.70
N GLN A 601 0.74 19.69 -3.09
CA GLN A 601 0.79 19.44 -1.65
C GLN A 601 2.23 19.08 -1.26
N GLY A 602 2.94 20.05 -0.68
CA GLY A 602 4.27 19.81 -0.13
C GLY A 602 4.29 18.71 0.93
N SER A 603 5.45 18.07 1.13
CA SER A 603 5.64 17.14 2.25
C SER A 603 5.47 17.88 3.58
N TYR A 604 5.16 17.16 4.66
CA TYR A 604 5.07 17.75 6.01
C TYR A 604 6.36 18.50 6.38
N ASN A 605 7.54 17.94 6.06
CA ASN A 605 8.82 18.58 6.31
C ASN A 605 9.02 19.85 5.46
N ALA A 606 8.58 19.86 4.20
CA ALA A 606 8.62 21.04 3.34
C ALA A 606 7.67 22.16 3.84
N GLN A 607 6.57 21.81 4.50
CA GLN A 607 5.64 22.77 5.10
C GLN A 607 6.14 23.36 6.43
N THR A 608 6.98 22.64 7.17
CA THR A 608 7.45 23.00 8.51
C THR A 608 8.88 23.52 8.55
N SER A 609 9.70 23.34 7.50
CA SER A 609 11.09 23.77 7.42
C SER A 609 11.26 24.98 6.51
N LEU A 610 11.97 26.00 7.00
CA LEU A 610 12.31 27.19 6.22
C LEU A 610 13.33 26.94 5.11
N THR A 611 14.06 25.82 5.17
CA THR A 611 15.12 25.43 4.22
C THR A 611 14.72 24.26 3.32
N ALA A 612 13.49 23.79 3.40
CA ALA A 612 13.04 22.65 2.61
C ALA A 612 12.76 23.05 1.15
N VAL A 613 13.19 22.22 0.21
CA VAL A 613 12.75 22.28 -1.18
C VAL A 613 11.28 21.91 -1.25
N LYS A 614 10.44 22.79 -1.80
CA LYS A 614 8.98 22.61 -1.87
C LYS A 614 8.52 21.80 -3.07
N GLU A 615 9.38 21.62 -4.06
CA GLU A 615 9.09 20.95 -5.32
C GLU A 615 9.94 19.70 -5.44
N ASP A 616 9.34 18.63 -5.96
CA ASP A 616 10.08 17.45 -6.37
C ASP A 616 10.79 17.78 -7.70
N LEU A 617 12.00 17.29 -7.90
CA LEU A 617 12.76 17.52 -9.11
C LEU A 617 12.76 16.29 -10.00
N VAL A 618 12.79 16.49 -11.29
CA VAL A 618 12.85 15.44 -12.30
C VAL A 618 14.12 15.61 -13.11
N ILE A 619 14.86 14.52 -13.25
CA ILE A 619 16.10 14.45 -14.01
C ILE A 619 15.84 13.57 -15.22
N SER A 620 16.01 14.11 -16.43
CA SER A 620 16.03 13.31 -17.64
C SER A 620 17.49 13.10 -18.07
N SER A 621 17.84 11.86 -18.34
CA SER A 621 19.19 11.46 -18.71
C SER A 621 19.16 10.45 -19.85
N GLY A 622 20.16 10.51 -20.73
CA GLY A 622 20.34 9.61 -21.86
C GLY A 622 21.75 9.03 -21.87
N GLU A 623 22.01 8.09 -22.77
CA GLU A 623 23.37 7.61 -23.01
C GLU A 623 24.24 8.73 -23.58
N SER A 624 25.54 8.76 -23.15
CA SER A 624 26.50 9.66 -23.75
C SER A 624 26.89 9.18 -25.15
N THR A 625 26.23 9.70 -26.17
CA THR A 625 26.78 9.67 -27.53
C THR A 625 27.97 10.60 -27.55
N PHE A 626 29.18 10.06 -27.62
CA PHE A 626 30.37 10.82 -27.90
C PHE A 626 30.22 11.42 -29.30
N PHE A 627 29.89 12.71 -29.40
CA PHE A 627 30.24 13.48 -30.56
C PHE A 627 31.72 13.84 -30.40
N LEU A 628 32.59 13.16 -31.18
CA LEU A 628 33.92 13.64 -31.51
C LEU A 628 33.85 14.83 -32.47
#